data_c00506a660486e4b6217ad43b8c4098c
#
_entry.id   c00506a660486e4b6217ad43b8c4098c
#
_cell.length_a   1.000
_cell.length_b   1.000
_cell.length_c   1.000
_cell.angle_alpha   90.00
_cell.angle_beta   90.00
_cell.angle_gamma   90.00
#
_symmetry.space_group_name_H-M   'P 1'
#
loop_
_entity.id
_entity.type
_entity.pdbx_description
1 polymer ?
#
loop_
_entity_poly.entity_id
_entity_poly.type
_entity_poly.pdbx_seq_one_letter_code
_entity_poly.pdbx_strand_id
1 'polypeptide(L)'
;TEELDDLLTSFNLEPSWKKAFHLLLDLNGDISVLKEAKTKLAIGGAEVIQAIEELQRVAELIQAIYPALPLYFDLGELRCYQYQTGIVFAAFVPGFGSEVARGGRYDNFTEPLDSSLPATGFSADIKVLSRLSSAIVDDTARIILAPDTDDLELHNVIRDIRASGDIVIQELPGNQKQPEHTAVIEKIGGRWQVSE
;
A
#
# COMPACT_ATOMS: atom_id res chain seq x y z
N THR A 1 -17.30 0.55 -23.50
CA THR A 1 -16.79 -0.53 -24.35
C THR A 1 -16.68 -0.05 -25.81
N GLU A 2 -17.70 0.55 -26.41
CA GLU A 2 -17.65 1.05 -27.80
C GLU A 2 -16.59 2.14 -27.97
N GLU A 3 -16.50 3.10 -27.05
CA GLU A 3 -15.46 4.14 -27.02
C GLU A 3 -14.04 3.56 -26.87
N LEU A 4 -13.87 2.49 -26.08
CA LEU A 4 -12.60 1.81 -25.95
C LEU A 4 -12.20 1.10 -27.25
N ASP A 5 -13.15 0.45 -27.91
CA ASP A 5 -12.92 -0.21 -29.20
C ASP A 5 -12.48 0.77 -30.29
N ASP A 6 -13.14 1.93 -30.37
CA ASP A 6 -12.79 3.00 -31.29
C ASP A 6 -11.38 3.54 -30.99
N LEU A 7 -11.07 3.77 -29.72
CA LEU A 7 -9.76 4.22 -29.28
C LEU A 7 -8.66 3.20 -29.65
N LEU A 8 -8.83 1.94 -29.26
CA LEU A 8 -7.87 0.87 -29.53
C LEU A 8 -7.68 0.63 -31.04
N THR A 9 -8.72 0.89 -31.84
CA THR A 9 -8.64 0.80 -33.29
C THR A 9 -7.81 1.93 -33.89
N SER A 10 -7.91 3.14 -33.31
CA SER A 10 -7.12 4.29 -33.76
C SER A 10 -5.61 4.10 -33.56
N PHE A 11 -5.20 3.31 -32.56
CA PHE A 11 -3.79 2.96 -32.31
C PHE A 11 -3.25 1.82 -33.18
N ASN A 12 -4.07 1.23 -34.05
CA ASN A 12 -3.67 0.12 -34.94
C ASN A 12 -2.99 -1.05 -34.18
N LEU A 13 -3.51 -1.39 -33.01
CA LEU A 13 -2.96 -2.46 -32.17
C LEU A 13 -3.28 -3.83 -32.73
N GLU A 14 -2.36 -4.78 -32.52
CA GLU A 14 -2.59 -6.19 -32.78
C GLU A 14 -3.82 -6.71 -31.96
N PRO A 15 -4.61 -7.66 -32.53
CA PRO A 15 -5.82 -8.16 -31.86
C PRO A 15 -5.60 -8.70 -30.44
N SER A 16 -4.42 -9.27 -30.20
CA SER A 16 -4.00 -9.79 -28.88
C SER A 16 -3.90 -8.69 -27.82
N TRP A 17 -3.37 -7.51 -28.19
CA TRP A 17 -3.29 -6.34 -27.31
C TRP A 17 -4.67 -5.73 -27.06
N LYS A 18 -5.51 -5.63 -28.10
CA LYS A 18 -6.89 -5.16 -27.92
C LYS A 18 -7.63 -6.02 -26.89
N LYS A 19 -7.49 -7.35 -27.02
CA LYS A 19 -8.05 -8.29 -26.04
C LYS A 19 -7.51 -8.07 -24.62
N ALA A 20 -6.20 -7.82 -24.49
CA ALA A 20 -5.59 -7.57 -23.16
C ALA A 20 -6.15 -6.29 -22.52
N PHE A 21 -6.35 -5.22 -23.26
CA PHE A 21 -6.95 -3.99 -22.76
C PHE A 21 -8.42 -4.18 -22.33
N HIS A 22 -9.21 -4.97 -23.06
CA HIS A 22 -10.56 -5.31 -22.64
C HIS A 22 -10.56 -6.12 -21.35
N LEU A 23 -9.63 -7.06 -21.21
CA LEU A 23 -9.51 -7.88 -20.00
C LEU A 23 -9.19 -7.05 -18.75
N LEU A 24 -8.45 -5.93 -18.88
CA LEU A 24 -8.19 -5.06 -17.75
C LEU A 24 -9.46 -4.54 -17.07
N LEU A 25 -10.54 -4.29 -17.83
CA LEU A 25 -11.82 -3.82 -17.28
C LEU A 25 -12.52 -4.88 -16.43
N ASP A 26 -12.24 -6.16 -16.70
CA ASP A 26 -12.86 -7.29 -16.00
C ASP A 26 -11.96 -7.82 -14.85
N LEU A 27 -10.68 -7.41 -14.82
CA LEU A 27 -9.71 -7.85 -13.81
C LEU A 27 -9.83 -7.01 -12.54
N ASN A 28 -10.93 -7.18 -11.84
CA ASN A 28 -11.19 -6.56 -10.55
C ASN A 28 -11.83 -7.58 -9.58
N GLY A 29 -11.57 -7.46 -8.28
CA GLY A 29 -12.08 -8.40 -7.27
C GLY A 29 -11.15 -8.60 -6.09
N ASP A 30 -11.26 -9.75 -5.45
CA ASP A 30 -10.38 -10.16 -4.35
C ASP A 30 -8.98 -10.57 -4.85
N ILE A 31 -8.11 -11.03 -3.95
CA ILE A 31 -6.72 -11.40 -4.28
C ILE A 31 -6.59 -12.47 -5.37
N SER A 32 -7.64 -13.27 -5.62
CA SER A 32 -7.61 -14.31 -6.66
C SER A 32 -7.49 -13.73 -8.06
N VAL A 33 -7.96 -12.49 -8.27
CA VAL A 33 -7.85 -11.79 -9.55
C VAL A 33 -6.40 -11.58 -9.98
N LEU A 34 -5.46 -11.45 -9.05
CA LEU A 34 -4.03 -11.28 -9.37
C LEU A 34 -3.45 -12.54 -10.04
N LYS A 35 -3.89 -13.72 -9.62
CA LYS A 35 -3.49 -14.97 -10.25
C LYS A 35 -4.05 -15.09 -11.67
N GLU A 36 -5.27 -14.68 -11.85
CA GLU A 36 -5.92 -14.63 -13.17
C GLU A 36 -5.22 -13.64 -14.10
N ALA A 37 -4.89 -12.44 -13.57
CA ALA A 37 -4.18 -11.39 -14.29
C ALA A 37 -2.82 -11.85 -14.82
N LYS A 38 -2.02 -12.58 -14.02
CA LYS A 38 -0.75 -13.15 -14.48
C LYS A 38 -0.88 -13.99 -15.75
N THR A 39 -1.96 -14.76 -15.83
CA THR A 39 -2.20 -15.62 -17.00
C THR A 39 -2.72 -14.81 -18.18
N LYS A 40 -3.69 -13.93 -17.96
CA LYS A 40 -4.38 -13.19 -19.00
C LYS A 40 -3.57 -12.04 -19.58
N LEU A 41 -2.71 -11.43 -18.78
CA LEU A 41 -1.87 -10.29 -19.17
C LEU A 41 -0.43 -10.68 -19.49
N ALA A 42 -0.12 -11.97 -19.66
CA ALA A 42 1.23 -12.46 -20.01
C ALA A 42 1.80 -11.85 -21.30
N ILE A 43 0.94 -11.38 -22.22
CA ILE A 43 1.34 -10.65 -23.41
C ILE A 43 2.11 -9.37 -23.10
N GLY A 44 1.87 -8.75 -21.93
CA GLY A 44 2.58 -7.57 -21.46
C GLY A 44 4.05 -7.79 -21.09
N GLY A 45 4.50 -9.05 -21.16
CA GLY A 45 5.89 -9.41 -20.87
C GLY A 45 6.27 -9.41 -19.39
N ALA A 46 7.59 -9.45 -19.14
CA ALA A 46 8.13 -9.62 -17.81
C ALA A 46 7.79 -8.46 -16.85
N GLU A 47 7.74 -7.23 -17.35
CA GLU A 47 7.45 -6.04 -16.55
C GLU A 47 6.02 -6.07 -15.96
N VAL A 48 5.03 -6.45 -16.77
CA VAL A 48 3.64 -6.60 -16.31
C VAL A 48 3.52 -7.72 -15.28
N ILE A 49 4.19 -8.84 -15.52
CA ILE A 49 4.19 -9.97 -14.58
C ILE A 49 4.83 -9.56 -13.25
N GLN A 50 5.97 -8.87 -13.29
CA GLN A 50 6.65 -8.37 -12.10
C GLN A 50 5.78 -7.38 -11.31
N ALA A 51 5.08 -6.47 -11.96
CA ALA A 51 4.16 -5.54 -11.31
C ALA A 51 3.01 -6.26 -10.58
N ILE A 52 2.45 -7.31 -11.19
CA ILE A 52 1.40 -8.12 -10.57
C ILE A 52 1.97 -8.92 -9.38
N GLU A 53 3.19 -9.43 -9.47
CA GLU A 53 3.88 -10.13 -8.38
C GLU A 53 4.18 -9.22 -7.19
N GLU A 54 4.60 -8.00 -7.46
CA GLU A 54 4.82 -6.99 -6.43
C GLU A 54 3.51 -6.66 -5.70
N LEU A 55 2.42 -6.44 -6.45
CA LEU A 55 1.09 -6.21 -5.88
C LEU A 55 0.61 -7.41 -5.05
N GLN A 56 0.81 -8.63 -5.52
CA GLN A 56 0.47 -9.85 -4.79
C GLN A 56 1.26 -9.96 -3.49
N ARG A 57 2.58 -9.70 -3.53
CA ARG A 57 3.43 -9.73 -2.33
C ARG A 57 2.97 -8.73 -1.27
N VAL A 58 2.65 -7.50 -1.68
CA VAL A 58 2.11 -6.48 -0.76
C VAL A 58 0.77 -6.93 -0.17
N ALA A 59 -0.12 -7.50 -0.98
CA ALA A 59 -1.40 -8.02 -0.52
C ALA A 59 -1.23 -9.13 0.52
N GLU A 60 -0.32 -10.08 0.28
CA GLU A 60 -0.03 -11.19 1.19
C GLU A 60 0.53 -10.68 2.54
N LEU A 61 1.42 -9.67 2.52
CA LEU A 61 1.93 -9.03 3.73
C LEU A 61 0.81 -8.33 4.52
N ILE A 62 -0.05 -7.57 3.85
CA ILE A 62 -1.19 -6.91 4.50
C ILE A 62 -2.12 -7.94 5.14
N GLN A 63 -2.45 -9.00 4.43
CA GLN A 63 -3.33 -10.06 4.96
C GLN A 63 -2.69 -10.82 6.13
N ALA A 64 -1.37 -10.99 6.13
CA ALA A 64 -0.66 -11.62 7.25
C ALA A 64 -0.73 -10.75 8.52
N ILE A 65 -0.63 -9.43 8.39
CA ILE A 65 -0.67 -8.49 9.52
C ILE A 65 -2.13 -8.17 9.94
N TYR A 66 -3.03 -8.05 8.97
CA TYR A 66 -4.43 -7.67 9.14
C TYR A 66 -5.37 -8.68 8.46
N PRO A 67 -5.52 -9.90 8.98
CA PRO A 67 -6.28 -10.96 8.31
C PRO A 67 -7.76 -10.64 8.04
N ALA A 68 -8.33 -9.74 8.85
CA ALA A 68 -9.73 -9.33 8.73
C ALA A 68 -9.93 -8.12 7.79
N LEU A 69 -8.86 -7.52 7.27
CA LEU A 69 -8.95 -6.38 6.37
C LEU A 69 -9.36 -6.86 4.96
N PRO A 70 -10.52 -6.46 4.45
CA PRO A 70 -10.89 -6.80 3.09
C PRO A 70 -10.03 -6.02 2.10
N LEU A 71 -9.43 -6.74 1.15
CA LEU A 71 -8.68 -6.17 0.04
C LEU A 71 -9.47 -6.36 -1.25
N TYR A 72 -9.53 -5.30 -2.03
CA TYR A 72 -10.13 -5.29 -3.37
C TYR A 72 -9.12 -4.75 -4.37
N PHE A 73 -9.02 -5.39 -5.52
CA PHE A 73 -8.07 -5.05 -6.58
C PHE A 73 -8.84 -4.62 -7.81
N ASP A 74 -8.35 -3.61 -8.49
CA ASP A 74 -8.84 -3.16 -9.80
C ASP A 74 -7.62 -2.82 -10.67
N LEU A 75 -7.34 -3.67 -11.67
CA LEU A 75 -6.20 -3.48 -12.55
C LEU A 75 -6.49 -2.52 -13.71
N GLY A 76 -7.75 -2.14 -13.90
CA GLY A 76 -8.15 -1.11 -14.86
C GLY A 76 -8.13 0.30 -14.32
N GLU A 77 -8.01 0.46 -13.00
CA GLU A 77 -8.03 1.78 -12.36
C GLU A 77 -6.69 2.49 -12.52
N LEU A 78 -6.70 3.65 -13.17
CA LEU A 78 -5.54 4.53 -13.33
C LEU A 78 -5.80 5.86 -12.63
N ARG A 79 -5.09 6.11 -11.52
CA ARG A 79 -5.15 7.38 -10.80
C ARG A 79 -3.81 8.11 -10.89
N CYS A 80 -3.85 9.40 -11.19
CA CYS A 80 -2.65 10.26 -11.21
C CYS A 80 -1.50 9.67 -12.05
N TYR A 81 -1.79 9.19 -13.25
CA TYR A 81 -0.93 8.44 -14.17
C TYR A 81 0.52 8.95 -14.33
N GLN A 82 0.75 10.25 -14.23
CA GLN A 82 2.10 10.83 -14.36
C GLN A 82 2.82 11.02 -13.03
N TYR A 83 2.14 10.87 -11.89
CA TYR A 83 2.70 11.12 -10.58
C TYR A 83 3.09 9.83 -9.85
N GLN A 84 2.31 8.77 -10.02
CA GLN A 84 2.55 7.49 -9.37
C GLN A 84 3.20 6.51 -10.33
N THR A 85 4.29 5.88 -9.89
CA THR A 85 5.13 4.99 -10.69
C THR A 85 5.02 3.51 -10.29
N GLY A 86 4.19 3.20 -9.30
CA GLY A 86 4.03 1.85 -8.77
C GLY A 86 2.64 1.61 -8.20
N ILE A 87 2.58 0.83 -7.15
CA ILE A 87 1.32 0.48 -6.48
C ILE A 87 0.61 1.73 -5.99
N VAL A 88 -0.70 1.79 -6.25
CA VAL A 88 -1.61 2.81 -5.73
C VAL A 88 -2.65 2.15 -4.83
N PHE A 89 -3.14 2.89 -3.84
CA PHE A 89 -4.19 2.40 -2.95
C PHE A 89 -5.18 3.49 -2.57
N ALA A 90 -6.38 3.07 -2.23
CA ALA A 90 -7.39 3.90 -1.59
C ALA A 90 -8.02 3.13 -0.42
N ALA A 91 -8.29 3.82 0.68
CA ALA A 91 -8.96 3.26 1.84
C ALA A 91 -10.41 3.76 1.89
N PHE A 92 -11.33 2.82 2.09
CA PHE A 92 -12.76 3.08 2.22
C PHE A 92 -13.26 2.60 3.57
N VAL A 93 -14.26 3.29 4.11
CA VAL A 93 -14.92 2.92 5.36
C VAL A 93 -16.40 2.66 5.06
N PRO A 94 -17.00 1.55 5.58
CA PRO A 94 -18.42 1.28 5.41
C PRO A 94 -19.28 2.45 5.85
N GLY A 95 -20.28 2.80 5.03
CA GLY A 95 -21.19 3.91 5.29
C GLY A 95 -20.65 5.29 4.88
N PHE A 96 -19.43 5.39 4.36
CA PHE A 96 -18.88 6.61 3.81
C PHE A 96 -18.66 6.44 2.29
N GLY A 97 -19.28 7.29 1.48
CA GLY A 97 -19.41 7.11 0.02
C GLY A 97 -18.17 7.49 -0.80
N SER A 98 -17.06 7.87 -0.14
CA SER A 98 -15.80 8.22 -0.79
C SER A 98 -14.61 7.62 -0.05
N GLU A 99 -13.42 7.67 -0.67
CA GLU A 99 -12.17 7.29 -0.02
C GLU A 99 -11.85 8.22 1.16
N VAL A 100 -11.35 7.65 2.26
CA VAL A 100 -10.91 8.39 3.45
C VAL A 100 -9.40 8.65 3.43
N ALA A 101 -8.66 7.85 2.69
CA ALA A 101 -7.25 8.03 2.40
C ALA A 101 -6.91 7.44 1.05
N ARG A 102 -5.87 7.95 0.43
CA ARG A 102 -5.29 7.43 -0.82
C ARG A 102 -3.80 7.70 -0.87
N GLY A 103 -3.09 6.83 -1.56
CA GLY A 103 -1.65 6.98 -1.70
C GLY A 103 -1.06 6.03 -2.72
N GLY A 104 0.27 5.96 -2.75
CA GLY A 104 0.98 5.07 -3.65
C GLY A 104 2.48 5.31 -3.63
N ARG A 105 3.17 4.58 -4.51
CA ARG A 105 4.59 4.75 -4.76
C ARG A 105 4.84 5.76 -5.88
N TYR A 106 5.83 6.62 -5.69
CA TYR A 106 6.29 7.60 -6.68
C TYR A 106 7.82 7.74 -6.59
N ASP A 107 8.50 7.50 -7.70
CA ASP A 107 9.96 7.40 -7.74
C ASP A 107 10.61 8.68 -8.28
N ASN A 108 9.84 9.61 -8.87
CA ASN A 108 10.36 10.80 -9.55
C ASN A 108 10.13 12.11 -8.77
N PHE A 109 9.99 12.04 -7.45
CA PHE A 109 9.64 13.19 -6.62
C PHE A 109 10.74 14.29 -6.58
N THR A 110 11.98 13.94 -6.91
CA THR A 110 13.14 14.83 -6.75
C THR A 110 13.77 15.25 -8.07
N GLU A 111 13.05 15.22 -9.17
CA GLU A 111 13.59 15.57 -10.51
C GLU A 111 14.31 16.94 -10.65
N PRO A 112 14.25 17.93 -9.75
CA PRO A 112 15.19 19.06 -9.80
C PRO A 112 16.52 18.80 -9.09
N LEU A 113 16.73 17.69 -8.38
CA LEU A 113 17.84 17.47 -7.45
C LEU A 113 18.78 16.32 -7.84
N ASP A 114 19.06 16.08 -9.10
CA ASP A 114 20.06 15.10 -9.62
C ASP A 114 20.03 13.68 -9.00
N SER A 115 19.09 13.37 -8.10
CA SER A 115 18.91 12.04 -7.52
C SER A 115 17.43 11.72 -7.35
N SER A 116 16.89 10.89 -8.24
CA SER A 116 15.56 10.31 -8.06
C SER A 116 15.58 9.32 -6.89
N LEU A 117 14.88 9.65 -5.81
CA LEU A 117 14.70 8.76 -4.66
C LEU A 117 13.29 8.16 -4.71
N PRO A 118 13.17 6.83 -4.54
CA PRO A 118 11.86 6.20 -4.42
C PRO A 118 11.15 6.71 -3.17
N ALA A 119 9.88 7.04 -3.30
CA ALA A 119 9.06 7.50 -2.20
C ALA A 119 7.71 6.78 -2.19
N THR A 120 7.16 6.61 -1.01
CA THR A 120 5.80 6.15 -0.78
C THR A 120 5.13 7.10 0.19
N GLY A 121 3.88 7.48 -0.11
CA GLY A 121 3.15 8.37 0.75
C GLY A 121 1.65 8.28 0.52
N PHE A 122 0.92 8.98 1.36
CA PHE A 122 -0.52 9.04 1.26
C PHE A 122 -1.06 10.39 1.72
N SER A 123 -2.27 10.70 1.29
CA SER A 123 -3.10 11.79 1.81
C SER A 123 -4.36 11.22 2.45
N ALA A 124 -4.83 11.87 3.53
CA ALA A 124 -6.06 11.47 4.20
C ALA A 124 -6.86 12.71 4.62
N ASP A 125 -8.19 12.59 4.63
CA ASP A 125 -9.05 13.65 5.15
C ASP A 125 -9.15 13.54 6.67
N ILE A 126 -8.39 14.40 7.35
CA ILE A 126 -8.30 14.39 8.82
C ILE A 126 -9.63 14.72 9.49
N LYS A 127 -10.49 15.52 8.85
CA LYS A 127 -11.82 15.84 9.39
C LYS A 127 -12.75 14.61 9.33
N VAL A 128 -12.64 13.85 8.25
CA VAL A 128 -13.40 12.60 8.10
C VAL A 128 -12.87 11.58 9.10
N LEU A 129 -11.55 11.38 9.16
CA LEU A 129 -10.94 10.45 10.11
C LEU A 129 -11.29 10.79 11.57
N SER A 130 -11.26 12.06 11.96
CA SER A 130 -11.66 12.52 13.29
C SER A 130 -13.13 12.21 13.62
N ARG A 131 -14.03 12.29 12.64
CA ARG A 131 -15.45 11.94 12.84
C ARG A 131 -15.68 10.43 12.94
N LEU A 132 -14.85 9.64 12.27
CA LEU A 132 -14.93 8.18 12.27
C LEU A 132 -14.20 7.56 13.47
N SER A 133 -13.26 8.30 14.05
CA SER A 133 -12.48 7.83 15.20
C SER A 133 -13.30 7.90 16.48
N SER A 134 -13.30 6.82 17.25
CA SER A 134 -13.74 6.79 18.64
C SER A 134 -12.58 6.94 19.64
N ALA A 135 -11.37 7.18 19.14
CA ALA A 135 -10.18 7.27 19.99
C ALA A 135 -10.21 8.54 20.86
N ILE A 136 -9.94 8.37 22.16
CA ILE A 136 -9.65 9.46 23.09
C ILE A 136 -8.16 9.78 22.92
N VAL A 137 -7.83 11.04 22.66
CA VAL A 137 -6.43 11.49 22.60
C VAL A 137 -5.89 11.55 24.03
N ASP A 138 -4.90 10.73 24.33
CA ASP A 138 -4.17 10.76 25.60
C ASP A 138 -2.84 11.50 25.37
N ASP A 139 -2.67 12.65 26.03
CA ASP A 139 -1.44 13.47 25.96
C ASP A 139 -0.24 12.81 26.64
N THR A 140 -0.43 11.67 27.32
CA THR A 140 0.62 10.91 28.02
C THR A 140 1.17 9.73 27.20
N ALA A 141 0.78 9.60 25.93
CA ALA A 141 1.24 8.52 25.07
C ALA A 141 2.77 8.50 24.95
N ARG A 142 3.38 7.33 25.19
CA ARG A 142 4.81 7.13 24.99
C ARG A 142 5.15 7.06 23.52
N ILE A 143 6.34 7.52 23.14
CA ILE A 143 6.90 7.33 21.82
C ILE A 143 7.90 6.18 21.88
N ILE A 144 7.61 5.09 21.18
CA ILE A 144 8.37 3.85 21.21
C ILE A 144 8.98 3.60 19.84
N LEU A 145 10.27 3.33 19.77
CA LEU A 145 10.97 3.01 18.55
C LEU A 145 10.97 1.49 18.32
N ALA A 146 10.59 1.04 17.14
CA ALA A 146 10.63 -0.36 16.73
C ALA A 146 11.66 -0.56 15.63
N PRO A 147 12.41 -1.68 15.60
CA PRO A 147 13.39 -1.95 14.57
C PRO A 147 12.75 -2.22 13.19
N ASP A 148 13.55 -1.99 12.14
CA ASP A 148 13.22 -2.36 10.77
C ASP A 148 13.40 -3.87 10.56
N THR A 149 12.30 -4.62 10.58
CA THR A 149 12.30 -6.06 10.28
C THR A 149 10.90 -6.52 9.87
N ASP A 150 10.84 -7.53 9.00
CA ASP A 150 9.61 -8.19 8.53
C ASP A 150 9.08 -9.27 9.51
N ASP A 151 9.49 -9.23 10.79
CA ASP A 151 9.06 -10.21 11.80
C ASP A 151 7.58 -10.02 12.17
N LEU A 152 6.72 -11.00 11.83
CA LEU A 152 5.28 -10.96 12.13
C LEU A 152 4.97 -10.87 13.63
N GLU A 153 5.82 -11.45 14.49
CA GLU A 153 5.67 -11.32 15.94
C GLU A 153 5.85 -9.86 16.37
N LEU A 154 6.84 -9.15 15.80
CA LEU A 154 7.03 -7.73 16.02
C LEU A 154 5.82 -6.92 15.57
N HIS A 155 5.27 -7.19 14.39
CA HIS A 155 4.08 -6.47 13.90
C HIS A 155 2.88 -6.65 14.82
N ASN A 156 2.67 -7.83 15.41
CA ASN A 156 1.63 -8.05 16.40
C ASN A 156 1.87 -7.21 17.66
N VAL A 157 3.09 -7.20 18.18
CA VAL A 157 3.46 -6.39 19.35
C VAL A 157 3.24 -4.90 19.08
N ILE A 158 3.67 -4.40 17.92
CA ILE A 158 3.44 -3.00 17.51
C ILE A 158 1.94 -2.67 17.47
N ARG A 159 1.13 -3.55 16.87
CA ARG A 159 -0.32 -3.36 16.79
C ARG A 159 -0.95 -3.27 18.17
N ASP A 160 -0.57 -4.16 19.08
CA ASP A 160 -1.14 -4.22 20.42
C ASP A 160 -0.72 -2.98 21.27
N ILE A 161 0.52 -2.50 21.13
CA ILE A 161 1.00 -1.27 21.76
C ILE A 161 0.22 -0.06 21.20
N ARG A 162 0.03 0.04 19.90
CA ARG A 162 -0.76 1.12 19.29
C ARG A 162 -2.22 1.09 19.75
N ALA A 163 -2.79 -0.11 19.95
CA ALA A 163 -4.15 -0.27 20.46
C ALA A 163 -4.30 0.19 21.90
N SER A 164 -3.22 0.18 22.71
CA SER A 164 -3.21 0.74 24.07
C SER A 164 -3.04 2.26 24.14
N GLY A 165 -2.87 2.93 22.97
CA GLY A 165 -2.76 4.39 22.87
C GLY A 165 -1.33 4.93 22.75
N ASP A 166 -0.30 4.09 22.85
CA ASP A 166 1.09 4.49 22.65
C ASP A 166 1.42 4.70 21.15
N ILE A 167 2.39 5.56 20.87
CA ILE A 167 2.89 5.85 19.52
C ILE A 167 4.07 4.93 19.23
N VAL A 168 4.02 4.15 18.17
CA VAL A 168 5.16 3.35 17.72
C VAL A 168 5.66 3.84 16.38
N ILE A 169 6.95 4.23 16.33
CA ILE A 169 7.67 4.62 15.12
C ILE A 169 8.56 3.44 14.73
N GLN A 170 8.37 2.90 13.53
CA GLN A 170 9.24 1.85 13.01
C GLN A 170 10.37 2.47 12.22
N GLU A 171 11.60 1.99 12.45
CA GLU A 171 12.79 2.43 11.70
C GLU A 171 12.62 2.10 10.21
N LEU A 172 13.22 2.93 9.37
CA LEU A 172 13.29 2.71 7.93
C LEU A 172 14.70 2.31 7.52
N PRO A 173 14.85 1.47 6.48
CA PRO A 173 16.16 1.08 5.99
C PRO A 173 17.05 2.28 5.67
N GLY A 174 18.28 2.28 6.20
CA GLY A 174 19.26 3.32 5.91
C GLY A 174 19.06 4.67 6.62
N ASN A 175 18.08 4.80 7.49
CA ASN A 175 17.88 6.03 8.25
C ASN A 175 18.89 6.11 9.41
N GLN A 176 19.78 7.11 9.38
CA GLN A 176 20.78 7.34 10.42
C GLN A 176 20.27 8.20 11.59
N LYS A 177 19.16 8.91 11.39
CA LYS A 177 18.60 9.83 12.40
C LYS A 177 17.37 9.19 13.05
N GLN A 178 17.56 8.75 14.28
CA GLN A 178 16.44 8.26 15.09
C GLN A 178 15.57 9.44 15.57
N PRO A 179 14.22 9.29 15.56
CA PRO A 179 13.32 10.25 16.17
C PRO A 179 13.50 10.26 17.69
N GLU A 180 13.07 11.34 18.35
CA GLU A 180 12.97 11.36 19.81
C GLU A 180 11.98 10.29 20.25
N HIS A 181 12.38 9.45 21.22
CA HIS A 181 11.60 8.35 21.74
C HIS A 181 11.87 8.17 23.23
N THR A 182 10.93 7.56 23.92
CA THR A 182 10.99 7.29 25.37
C THR A 182 11.29 5.83 25.69
N ALA A 183 11.11 4.94 24.72
CA ALA A 183 11.36 3.51 24.85
C ALA A 183 11.66 2.88 23.49
N VAL A 184 12.19 1.67 23.50
CA VAL A 184 12.49 0.89 22.29
C VAL A 184 11.83 -0.49 22.36
N ILE A 185 11.56 -1.12 21.20
CA ILE A 185 11.18 -2.53 21.15
C ILE A 185 12.40 -3.34 20.75
N GLU A 186 12.78 -4.28 21.59
CA GLU A 186 13.92 -5.16 21.36
C GLU A 186 13.60 -6.63 21.67
N LYS A 187 14.38 -7.54 21.09
CA LYS A 187 14.17 -8.98 21.25
C LYS A 187 14.94 -9.50 22.45
N ILE A 188 14.26 -9.70 23.59
CA ILE A 188 14.82 -10.18 24.84
C ILE A 188 14.37 -11.62 25.09
N GLY A 189 15.30 -12.55 25.24
CA GLY A 189 14.97 -13.95 25.47
C GLY A 189 14.16 -14.58 24.34
N GLY A 190 14.30 -14.06 23.11
CA GLY A 190 13.58 -14.56 21.93
C GLY A 190 12.17 -13.96 21.73
N ARG A 191 11.74 -13.03 22.57
CA ARG A 191 10.43 -12.35 22.48
C ARG A 191 10.61 -10.84 22.34
N TRP A 192 9.76 -10.21 21.56
CA TRP A 192 9.72 -8.77 21.41
C TRP A 192 9.10 -8.09 22.63
N GLN A 193 9.80 -7.15 23.23
CA GLN A 193 9.39 -6.45 24.46
C GLN A 193 9.80 -4.98 24.41
N VAL A 194 9.01 -4.13 25.11
CA VAL A 194 9.36 -2.71 25.28
C VAL A 194 10.41 -2.61 26.41
N SER A 195 11.49 -1.91 26.10
CA SER A 195 12.59 -1.57 27.04
C SER A 195 12.70 -0.04 27.12
N GLU A 196 12.89 0.50 28.34
CA GLU A 196 13.10 1.93 28.61
C GLU A 196 14.58 2.32 28.53
#